data_2bbaadfff1b211a891ab9dd356cf8ed3
#
_entry.id   2bbaadfff1b211a891ab9dd356cf8ed3
#
_cell.length_a   1.000
_cell.length_b   1.000
_cell.length_c   1.000
_cell.angle_alpha   90.00
_cell.angle_beta   90.00
_cell.angle_gamma   90.00
#
_symmetry.space_group_name_H-M   'P 1'
#
loop_
_entity.id
_entity.type
_entity.pdbx_description
1 polymer ?
#
loop_
_entity_poly.entity_id
_entity_poly.type
_entity_poly.pdbx_seq_one_letter_code
_entity_poly.pdbx_strand_id
1 'polypeptide(L)'
;IFGICFIKNITPDIMIRKNKPKHFKKKINPIVVEAKGLPDNVRIGYKDVKIKYVRPDYKKWEMTDCFGEYDYRQNIIQIQHDLCGQERANTTIHEIMHAAVQVAGLNQEKAPLEKPEFEEAVVNQLTNVMMGVFRDNPWIVDMLKNQLDESE
;
A
#
# COMPACT_ATOMS: atom_id res chain seq x y z
N ILE A 1 -4.73 12.21 -16.49
CA ILE A 1 -3.53 11.39 -16.76
C ILE A 1 -3.21 10.70 -15.45
N PHE A 2 -3.56 9.43 -15.37
CA PHE A 2 -3.43 8.63 -14.14
C PHE A 2 -2.04 7.99 -14.14
N GLY A 3 -1.23 8.31 -13.14
CA GLY A 3 0.03 7.61 -12.89
C GLY A 3 -0.28 6.24 -12.29
N ILE A 4 -0.40 5.25 -13.15
CA ILE A 4 -0.52 3.86 -12.76
C ILE A 4 0.89 3.36 -12.50
N CYS A 5 1.11 2.74 -11.36
CA CYS A 5 2.34 1.98 -11.09
C CYS A 5 2.40 0.81 -12.08
N PHE A 6 3.06 0.99 -13.24
CA PHE A 6 3.24 -0.06 -14.23
C PHE A 6 4.45 -0.93 -13.86
N ILE A 7 4.19 -2.15 -13.44
CA ILE A 7 5.21 -3.19 -13.46
C ILE A 7 5.47 -3.52 -14.93
N LYS A 8 6.63 -3.15 -15.43
CA LYS A 8 7.07 -3.51 -16.79
C LYS A 8 7.13 -5.01 -16.96
N ASN A 9 6.52 -5.46 -18.06
CA ASN A 9 6.49 -6.81 -18.58
C ASN A 9 7.79 -7.60 -18.36
N ILE A 10 7.67 -8.71 -17.67
CA ILE A 10 8.70 -9.75 -17.61
C ILE A 10 8.52 -10.64 -18.83
N THR A 11 9.40 -10.52 -19.80
CA THR A 11 9.59 -11.53 -20.83
C THR A 11 10.34 -12.73 -20.22
N PRO A 12 9.94 -13.98 -20.53
CA PRO A 12 10.65 -15.14 -20.01
C PRO A 12 11.93 -15.37 -20.81
N ASP A 13 13.06 -15.06 -20.24
CA ASP A 13 14.34 -15.48 -20.82
C ASP A 13 15.05 -16.48 -19.92
N ILE A 14 15.44 -17.52 -20.59
CA ILE A 14 15.99 -18.82 -20.24
C ILE A 14 17.22 -18.71 -19.31
N MET A 15 17.28 -19.64 -18.38
CA MET A 15 18.36 -20.02 -17.47
C MET A 15 19.78 -19.74 -17.95
N ILE A 16 20.52 -18.94 -17.20
CA ILE A 16 21.94 -19.16 -16.94
C ILE A 16 22.22 -18.83 -15.47
N ARG A 17 22.48 -19.87 -14.67
CA ARG A 17 22.95 -19.75 -13.30
C ARG A 17 24.35 -19.13 -13.30
N LYS A 18 24.45 -17.85 -12.99
CA LYS A 18 25.70 -17.22 -12.55
C LYS A 18 25.52 -16.76 -11.11
N ASN A 19 26.24 -17.40 -10.19
CA ASN A 19 26.35 -16.99 -8.80
C ASN A 19 26.79 -15.52 -8.74
N LYS A 20 25.85 -14.60 -8.51
CA LYS A 20 26.16 -13.22 -8.15
C LYS A 20 26.35 -13.15 -6.64
N PRO A 21 27.39 -12.43 -6.16
CA PRO A 21 27.62 -12.27 -4.73
C PRO A 21 26.38 -11.61 -4.08
N LYS A 22 25.97 -12.16 -2.94
CA LYS A 22 24.90 -11.59 -2.11
C LYS A 22 25.42 -10.27 -1.53
N HIS A 23 25.19 -9.16 -2.25
CA HIS A 23 25.31 -7.85 -1.63
C HIS A 23 24.19 -7.74 -0.59
N PHE A 24 24.54 -7.79 0.66
CA PHE A 24 23.69 -7.35 1.77
C PHE A 24 23.43 -5.84 1.56
N LYS A 25 22.33 -5.51 0.89
CA LYS A 25 21.90 -4.12 0.77
C LYS A 25 21.53 -3.64 2.16
N LYS A 26 22.29 -2.71 2.71
CA LYS A 26 21.98 -2.06 3.99
C LYS A 26 20.62 -1.37 3.82
N LYS A 27 19.60 -1.82 4.54
CA LYS A 27 18.26 -1.21 4.52
C LYS A 27 18.44 0.21 5.09
N ILE A 28 18.40 1.23 4.24
CA ILE A 28 18.44 2.61 4.69
C ILE A 28 17.04 2.92 5.21
N ASN A 29 16.92 3.25 6.49
CA ASN A 29 15.63 3.63 7.05
C ASN A 29 15.14 4.92 6.37
N PRO A 30 13.90 4.96 5.88
CA PRO A 30 13.35 6.16 5.27
C PRO A 30 13.29 7.29 6.29
N ILE A 31 13.50 8.53 5.83
CA ILE A 31 13.38 9.72 6.67
C ILE A 31 11.89 9.98 6.89
N VAL A 32 11.45 9.81 8.14
CA VAL A 32 10.06 10.10 8.55
C VAL A 32 9.86 11.61 8.65
N VAL A 33 8.75 12.10 8.14
CA VAL A 33 8.34 13.50 8.15
C VAL A 33 7.08 13.64 8.98
N GLU A 34 7.01 14.68 9.82
CA GLU A 34 5.79 15.00 10.53
C GLU A 34 4.70 15.49 9.56
N ALA A 35 3.54 14.86 9.58
CA ALA A 35 2.42 15.17 8.70
C ALA A 35 1.21 15.61 9.52
N LYS A 36 1.17 16.90 9.89
CA LYS A 36 0.08 17.47 10.69
C LYS A 36 -1.28 17.28 10.05
N GLY A 37 -2.25 16.79 10.84
CA GLY A 37 -3.63 16.60 10.40
C GLY A 37 -3.88 15.37 9.53
N LEU A 38 -2.86 14.51 9.34
CA LEU A 38 -3.02 13.22 8.69
C LEU A 38 -3.01 12.10 9.73
N PRO A 39 -3.71 10.98 9.49
CA PRO A 39 -3.74 9.86 10.43
C PRO A 39 -2.34 9.23 10.57
N ASP A 40 -1.97 8.84 11.77
CA ASP A 40 -0.70 8.19 12.11
C ASP A 40 -0.85 6.71 12.46
N ASN A 41 -2.10 6.23 12.54
CA ASN A 41 -2.42 4.84 12.79
C ASN A 41 -3.76 4.46 12.17
N VAL A 42 -3.95 3.16 11.97
CA VAL A 42 -5.22 2.56 11.54
C VAL A 42 -5.37 1.19 12.19
N ARG A 43 -6.56 0.89 12.70
CA ARG A 43 -6.87 -0.44 13.23
C ARG A 43 -7.47 -1.30 12.12
N ILE A 44 -6.84 -2.47 11.90
CA ILE A 44 -7.28 -3.44 10.88
C ILE A 44 -7.46 -4.80 11.56
N GLY A 45 -8.71 -5.17 11.77
CA GLY A 45 -9.04 -6.35 12.59
C GLY A 45 -8.45 -6.22 14.00
N TYR A 46 -7.56 -7.14 14.38
CA TYR A 46 -6.90 -7.15 15.69
C TYR A 46 -5.57 -6.35 15.74
N LYS A 47 -5.10 -5.83 14.60
CA LYS A 47 -3.81 -5.14 14.50
C LYS A 47 -3.97 -3.63 14.50
N ASP A 48 -3.10 -2.96 15.25
CA ASP A 48 -2.89 -1.52 15.15
C ASP A 48 -1.69 -1.30 14.21
N VAL A 49 -1.95 -0.74 13.05
CA VAL A 49 -0.96 -0.48 12.00
C VAL A 49 -0.57 0.99 12.05
N LYS A 50 0.73 1.28 12.17
CA LYS A 50 1.24 2.66 12.16
C LYS A 50 1.34 3.17 10.73
N ILE A 51 0.94 4.43 10.53
CA ILE A 51 1.13 5.14 9.25
C ILE A 51 2.27 6.13 9.43
N LYS A 52 3.26 6.07 8.55
CA LYS A 52 4.40 6.97 8.52
C LYS A 52 4.49 7.68 7.18
N TYR A 53 4.67 8.98 7.24
CA TYR A 53 4.92 9.78 6.05
C TYR A 53 6.43 9.91 5.87
N VAL A 54 6.92 9.57 4.69
CA VAL A 54 8.36 9.48 4.42
C VAL A 54 8.73 10.35 3.23
N ARG A 55 9.99 10.79 3.19
CA ARG A 55 10.50 11.49 2.01
C ARG A 55 10.68 10.50 0.87
N PRO A 56 10.31 10.89 -0.36
CA PRO A 56 10.60 10.08 -1.53
C PRO A 56 12.13 9.91 -1.67
N ASP A 57 12.57 8.66 -1.82
CA ASP A 57 13.99 8.36 -2.03
C ASP A 57 14.26 8.13 -3.51
N TYR A 58 14.40 9.21 -4.26
CA TYR A 58 14.67 9.17 -5.70
C TYR A 58 16.01 8.51 -6.09
N LYS A 59 16.86 8.20 -5.11
CA LYS A 59 18.14 7.54 -5.34
C LYS A 59 18.05 6.02 -5.34
N LYS A 60 16.95 5.46 -4.89
CA LYS A 60 16.69 4.03 -4.95
C LYS A 60 16.01 3.68 -6.25
N TRP A 61 16.77 3.27 -7.22
CA TRP A 61 16.34 2.79 -8.55
C TRP A 61 15.21 1.75 -8.54
N GLU A 62 14.99 1.11 -7.42
CA GLU A 62 14.03 0.02 -7.26
C GLU A 62 12.70 0.50 -6.65
N MET A 63 12.61 1.78 -6.25
CA MET A 63 11.45 2.35 -5.57
C MET A 63 10.97 3.67 -6.16
N THR A 64 11.44 4.05 -7.33
CA THR A 64 11.10 5.34 -7.96
C THR A 64 9.61 5.48 -8.31
N ASP A 65 8.88 4.36 -8.34
CA ASP A 65 7.48 4.34 -8.74
C ASP A 65 6.55 3.87 -7.61
N CYS A 66 7.07 3.67 -6.38
CA CYS A 66 6.28 3.20 -5.25
C CYS A 66 5.89 4.37 -4.33
N PHE A 67 4.62 4.75 -4.33
CA PHE A 67 4.08 5.85 -3.52
C PHE A 67 3.81 5.44 -2.07
N GLY A 68 3.66 4.15 -1.80
CA GLY A 68 3.46 3.57 -0.49
C GLY A 68 4.05 2.17 -0.36
N GLU A 69 4.15 1.66 0.86
CA GLU A 69 4.57 0.29 1.16
C GLU A 69 3.98 -0.15 2.50
N TYR A 70 3.36 -1.32 2.53
CA TYR A 70 3.01 -2.00 3.78
C TYR A 70 4.09 -2.99 4.19
N ASP A 71 4.82 -2.70 5.28
CA ASP A 71 5.75 -3.65 5.92
C ASP A 71 4.99 -4.50 6.94
N TYR A 72 4.59 -5.70 6.55
CA TYR A 72 3.85 -6.63 7.40
C TYR A 72 4.64 -7.12 8.63
N ARG A 73 5.98 -7.10 8.58
CA ARG A 73 6.83 -7.53 9.70
C ARG A 73 6.90 -6.48 10.80
N GLN A 74 6.94 -5.21 10.41
CA GLN A 74 6.97 -4.09 11.32
C GLN A 74 5.58 -3.57 11.66
N ASN A 75 4.56 -3.99 10.90
CA ASN A 75 3.19 -3.49 10.99
C ASN A 75 3.10 -1.98 10.75
N ILE A 76 3.74 -1.54 9.69
CA ILE A 76 3.86 -0.12 9.33
C ILE A 76 3.46 0.07 7.87
N ILE A 77 2.61 1.05 7.61
CA ILE A 77 2.36 1.61 6.29
C ILE A 77 3.24 2.85 6.13
N GLN A 78 3.99 2.93 5.05
CA GLN A 78 4.79 4.09 4.68
C GLN A 78 4.17 4.75 3.45
N ILE A 79 3.96 6.08 3.52
CA ILE A 79 3.37 6.87 2.42
C ILE A 79 4.33 8.00 2.09
N GLN A 80 4.57 8.28 0.81
CA GLN A 80 5.34 9.45 0.42
C GLN A 80 4.59 10.73 0.81
N HIS A 81 5.30 11.68 1.47
CA HIS A 81 4.67 12.85 2.07
C HIS A 81 4.25 13.92 1.04
N ASP A 82 4.88 13.93 -0.12
CA ASP A 82 4.71 14.94 -1.17
C ASP A 82 3.62 14.61 -2.20
N LEU A 83 2.89 13.52 -1.99
CA LEU A 83 1.76 13.17 -2.85
C LEU A 83 0.65 14.21 -2.76
N CYS A 84 0.00 14.51 -3.88
CA CYS A 84 -1.23 15.32 -3.89
C CYS A 84 -2.37 14.61 -3.14
N GLY A 85 -3.43 15.36 -2.79
CA GLY A 85 -4.50 14.84 -1.94
C GLY A 85 -5.16 13.56 -2.47
N GLN A 86 -5.45 13.49 -3.76
CA GLN A 86 -6.07 12.32 -4.40
C GLN A 86 -5.14 11.12 -4.44
N GLU A 87 -3.88 11.33 -4.82
CA GLU A 87 -2.87 10.26 -4.87
C GLU A 87 -2.57 9.73 -3.47
N ARG A 88 -2.46 10.63 -2.48
CA ARG A 88 -2.27 10.24 -1.09
C ARG A 88 -3.43 9.40 -0.58
N ALA A 89 -4.67 9.81 -0.84
CA ALA A 89 -5.86 9.05 -0.43
C ALA A 89 -5.89 7.67 -1.10
N ASN A 90 -5.66 7.60 -2.41
CA ASN A 90 -5.61 6.32 -3.13
C ASN A 90 -4.51 5.41 -2.58
N THR A 91 -3.28 5.91 -2.45
CA THR A 91 -2.16 5.14 -1.90
C THR A 91 -2.44 4.66 -0.48
N THR A 92 -3.01 5.52 0.37
CA THR A 92 -3.33 5.13 1.75
C THR A 92 -4.34 3.98 1.79
N ILE A 93 -5.41 4.04 1.01
CA ILE A 93 -6.41 2.95 0.93
C ILE A 93 -5.79 1.69 0.32
N HIS A 94 -4.93 1.83 -0.69
CA HIS A 94 -4.21 0.71 -1.30
C HIS A 94 -3.38 -0.05 -0.26
N GLU A 95 -2.58 0.63 0.54
CA GLU A 95 -1.75 0.00 1.58
C GLU A 95 -2.60 -0.58 2.73
N ILE A 96 -3.72 0.05 3.06
CA ILE A 96 -4.70 -0.50 4.02
C ILE A 96 -5.31 -1.80 3.47
N MET A 97 -5.57 -1.90 2.18
CA MET A 97 -6.09 -3.13 1.55
C MET A 97 -5.07 -4.26 1.58
N HIS A 98 -3.77 -4.00 1.34
CA HIS A 98 -2.72 -4.99 1.55
C HIS A 98 -2.67 -5.49 3.00
N ALA A 99 -2.75 -4.57 3.95
CA ALA A 99 -2.79 -4.93 5.37
C ALA A 99 -4.05 -5.74 5.72
N ALA A 100 -5.20 -5.42 5.13
CA ALA A 100 -6.44 -6.17 5.32
C ALA A 100 -6.36 -7.59 4.73
N VAL A 101 -5.80 -7.74 3.52
CA VAL A 101 -5.53 -9.05 2.89
C VAL A 101 -4.64 -9.91 3.79
N GLN A 102 -3.56 -9.33 4.33
CA GLN A 102 -2.66 -10.02 5.25
C GLN A 102 -3.35 -10.44 6.55
N VAL A 103 -4.17 -9.55 7.15
CA VAL A 103 -4.91 -9.84 8.40
C VAL A 103 -5.97 -10.91 8.17
N ALA A 104 -6.62 -10.91 7.01
CA ALA A 104 -7.61 -11.92 6.62
C ALA A 104 -6.97 -13.26 6.22
N GLY A 105 -5.64 -13.34 6.08
CA GLY A 105 -4.94 -14.55 5.67
C GLY A 105 -5.13 -14.92 4.20
N LEU A 106 -5.59 -13.98 3.37
CA LEU A 106 -5.90 -14.25 1.96
C LEU A 106 -4.65 -14.45 1.09
N ASN A 107 -3.48 -14.02 1.57
CA ASN A 107 -2.18 -14.19 0.89
C ASN A 107 -1.28 -15.25 1.54
N GLN A 108 -1.84 -16.10 2.40
CA GLN A 108 -1.12 -17.24 2.97
C GLN A 108 -0.97 -18.38 1.95
N GLU A 109 -0.12 -19.35 2.27
CA GLU A 109 0.05 -20.56 1.45
C GLU A 109 -1.31 -21.23 1.16
N LYS A 110 -1.58 -21.52 -0.11
CA LYS A 110 -2.85 -22.08 -0.64
C LYS A 110 -4.07 -21.15 -0.53
N ALA A 111 -3.90 -19.90 -0.17
CA ALA A 111 -4.97 -18.90 -0.17
C ALA A 111 -5.16 -18.29 -1.57
N PRO A 112 -6.32 -17.65 -1.84
CA PRO A 112 -6.64 -17.12 -3.17
C PRO A 112 -5.65 -16.09 -3.72
N LEU A 113 -4.99 -15.33 -2.82
CA LEU A 113 -4.05 -14.27 -3.18
C LEU A 113 -2.61 -14.62 -2.73
N GLU A 114 -2.27 -15.91 -2.66
CA GLU A 114 -0.92 -16.38 -2.30
C GLU A 114 0.18 -15.76 -3.18
N LYS A 115 -0.12 -15.58 -4.46
CA LYS A 115 0.83 -15.01 -5.40
C LYS A 115 0.78 -13.49 -5.37
N PRO A 116 1.95 -12.81 -5.16
CA PRO A 116 1.99 -11.36 -5.06
C PRO A 116 1.37 -10.62 -6.25
N GLU A 117 1.49 -11.16 -7.46
CA GLU A 117 0.90 -10.57 -8.66
C GLU A 117 -0.63 -10.59 -8.65
N PHE A 118 -1.25 -11.58 -8.01
CA PHE A 118 -2.71 -11.66 -7.89
C PHE A 118 -3.20 -10.74 -6.77
N GLU A 119 -2.49 -10.70 -5.64
CA GLU A 119 -2.78 -9.75 -4.57
C GLU A 119 -2.74 -8.32 -5.10
N GLU A 120 -1.64 -7.93 -5.74
CA GLU A 120 -1.44 -6.61 -6.31
C GLU A 120 -2.54 -6.24 -7.32
N ALA A 121 -2.90 -7.17 -8.23
CA ALA A 121 -3.95 -6.93 -9.22
C ALA A 121 -5.31 -6.67 -8.56
N VAL A 122 -5.67 -7.46 -7.55
CA VAL A 122 -6.95 -7.32 -6.84
C VAL A 122 -6.97 -6.03 -6.01
N VAL A 123 -5.91 -5.75 -5.26
CA VAL A 123 -5.80 -4.55 -4.43
C VAL A 123 -5.89 -3.30 -5.29
N ASN A 124 -5.13 -3.23 -6.39
CA ASN A 124 -5.17 -2.09 -7.33
C ASN A 124 -6.57 -1.85 -7.91
N GLN A 125 -7.21 -2.91 -8.40
CA GLN A 125 -8.52 -2.79 -9.05
C GLN A 125 -9.60 -2.37 -8.04
N LEU A 126 -9.64 -2.99 -6.87
CA LEU A 126 -10.62 -2.67 -5.83
C LEU A 126 -10.41 -1.25 -5.29
N THR A 127 -9.17 -0.86 -5.01
CA THR A 127 -8.87 0.49 -4.52
C THR A 127 -9.34 1.54 -5.52
N ASN A 128 -9.01 1.39 -6.80
CA ASN A 128 -9.40 2.36 -7.82
C ASN A 128 -10.92 2.47 -7.99
N VAL A 129 -11.63 1.34 -7.96
CA VAL A 129 -13.10 1.34 -8.04
C VAL A 129 -13.70 1.99 -6.81
N MET A 130 -13.24 1.63 -5.61
CA MET A 130 -13.78 2.19 -4.36
C MET A 130 -13.50 3.69 -4.22
N MET A 131 -12.32 4.16 -4.64
CA MET A 131 -12.03 5.59 -4.68
C MET A 131 -12.98 6.35 -5.62
N GLY A 132 -13.32 5.75 -6.76
CA GLY A 132 -14.35 6.28 -7.66
C GLY A 132 -15.72 6.33 -6.99
N VAL A 133 -16.12 5.25 -6.33
CA VAL A 133 -17.40 5.17 -5.60
C VAL A 133 -17.51 6.26 -4.52
N PHE A 134 -16.46 6.45 -3.70
CA PHE A 134 -16.48 7.46 -2.64
C PHE A 134 -16.47 8.89 -3.20
N ARG A 135 -15.72 9.14 -4.28
CA ARG A 135 -15.70 10.45 -4.93
C ARG A 135 -17.05 10.83 -5.52
N ASP A 136 -17.70 9.89 -6.19
CA ASP A 136 -18.91 10.14 -6.93
C ASP A 136 -20.18 10.03 -6.05
N ASN A 137 -20.04 9.44 -4.86
CA ASN A 137 -21.12 9.24 -3.88
C ASN A 137 -20.66 9.64 -2.46
N PRO A 138 -20.40 10.92 -2.19
CA PRO A 138 -19.87 11.36 -0.89
C PRO A 138 -20.78 11.01 0.29
N TRP A 139 -22.09 10.88 0.05
CA TRP A 139 -23.07 10.47 1.06
C TRP A 139 -22.78 9.09 1.69
N ILE A 140 -22.05 8.20 0.98
CA ILE A 140 -21.69 6.87 1.51
C ILE A 140 -20.76 7.03 2.72
N VAL A 141 -19.77 7.90 2.62
CA VAL A 141 -18.80 8.16 3.71
C VAL A 141 -19.52 8.74 4.93
N ASP A 142 -20.41 9.72 4.71
CA ASP A 142 -21.21 10.33 5.78
C ASP A 142 -22.15 9.33 6.43
N MET A 143 -22.81 8.50 5.63
CA MET A 143 -23.69 7.42 6.12
C MET A 143 -22.89 6.43 6.99
N LEU A 144 -21.76 5.92 6.51
CA LEU A 144 -20.96 4.98 7.26
C LEU A 144 -20.47 5.58 8.59
N LYS A 145 -20.01 6.82 8.57
CA LYS A 145 -19.59 7.52 9.77
C LYS A 145 -20.73 7.60 10.79
N ASN A 146 -21.88 8.08 10.36
CA ASN A 146 -23.02 8.25 11.26
C ASN A 146 -23.54 6.92 11.84
N GLN A 147 -23.58 5.86 11.02
CA GLN A 147 -24.07 4.54 11.44
C GLN A 147 -23.08 3.79 12.34
N LEU A 148 -21.78 4.04 12.20
CA LEU A 148 -20.76 3.42 13.05
C LEU A 148 -20.54 4.15 14.36
N ASP A 149 -20.85 5.47 14.43
CA ASP A 149 -20.78 6.26 15.65
C ASP A 149 -21.98 6.03 16.57
N GLU A 150 -23.11 5.46 16.08
CA GLU A 150 -24.32 5.14 16.87
C GLU A 150 -24.20 3.87 17.74
N SER A 151 -23.03 3.26 17.82
CA SER A 151 -22.79 2.04 18.59
C SER A 151 -22.33 2.33 20.03
N GLU A 152 -23.08 3.18 20.77
CA GLU A 152 -22.99 3.27 22.24
C GLU A 152 -24.15 2.55 22.93
#